data_471fa639e6095c6cbce86014be1e4491
#
_entry.id   471fa639e6095c6cbce86014be1e4491
#
_cell.length_a   1.000
_cell.length_b   1.000
_cell.length_c   1.000
_cell.angle_alpha   90.00
_cell.angle_beta   90.00
_cell.angle_gamma   90.00
#
_symmetry.space_group_name_H-M   'P 1'
#
loop_
_entity.id
_entity.type
_entity.pdbx_description
1 polymer ?
#
loop_
_entity_poly.entity_id
_entity_poly.type
_entity_poly.pdbx_seq_one_letter_code
_entity_poly.pdbx_strand_id
1 'polypeptide(L)'
;MGLIRRLRTTIWRSRDARNFDEEVRFHLAERADELVRNGMKREEAEREAQRRFGSMTRAREQTIDADTLPWLHDFVTDVRYAVRTLGKSPGFTATAILTLALGIGTNTAIFAVAYGVLLRPLPYQNPDRLVRLSEYHVDATSPLQDALIRHLAFNSWRERSQTLTAMAAYSERAFNVTGIGDAERLRAASVSPDLLPTLGVNPVVGRFFEAGEGIAGAERVVILSHGYWLRRFGGRPEAVGQSLTLDGVPRQIVGVTPPGFSFPDQDRQLYTPFIVPRSTEPNGPNQSVHVFTAIGCGLASIGRDFTQSQEGAKR
;
A
#
# COMPACT_ATOMS: atom_id res chain seq x y z
N MET A 1 -13.80 25.03 3.94
CA MET A 1 -13.20 26.00 4.88
C MET A 1 -14.11 26.51 6.01
N GLY A 2 -15.32 25.99 6.19
CA GLY A 2 -16.30 26.45 7.18
C GLY A 2 -16.29 25.79 8.56
N LEU A 3 -15.88 24.53 8.67
CA LEU A 3 -16.01 23.72 9.90
C LEU A 3 -14.98 24.09 10.98
N ILE A 4 -13.74 24.32 10.59
CA ILE A 4 -12.64 24.67 11.52
C ILE A 4 -12.82 26.08 12.10
N ARG A 5 -13.41 26.99 11.34
CA ARG A 5 -13.72 28.35 11.82
C ARG A 5 -14.83 28.35 12.87
N ARG A 6 -15.81 27.43 12.76
CA ARG A 6 -16.92 27.28 13.72
C ARG A 6 -16.49 26.58 15.02
N LEU A 7 -15.62 25.60 14.97
CA LEU A 7 -15.03 24.97 16.17
C LEU A 7 -14.18 25.95 17.00
N ARG A 8 -13.46 26.87 16.32
CA ARG A 8 -12.65 27.89 16.99
C ARG A 8 -13.50 28.96 17.71
N THR A 9 -14.71 29.26 17.22
CA THR A 9 -15.63 30.18 17.88
C THR A 9 -16.28 29.59 19.13
N THR A 10 -16.48 28.27 19.18
CA THR A 10 -17.10 27.60 20.35
C THR A 10 -16.14 27.55 21.56
N ILE A 11 -14.83 27.44 21.34
CA ILE A 11 -13.84 27.40 22.42
C ILE A 11 -13.53 28.82 22.99
N TRP A 12 -13.72 29.86 22.20
CA TRP A 12 -13.48 31.24 22.64
C TRP A 12 -14.64 31.80 23.48
N ARG A 13 -15.82 31.24 23.40
CA ARG A 13 -17.04 31.71 24.04
C ARG A 13 -17.12 31.54 25.57
N SER A 14 -16.29 30.66 26.14
CA SER A 14 -16.23 30.54 27.61
C SER A 14 -15.55 31.74 28.30
N ARG A 15 -14.86 32.60 27.56
CA ARG A 15 -14.32 33.87 28.03
C ARG A 15 -15.37 35.02 27.98
N ASP A 16 -16.22 35.01 26.97
CA ASP A 16 -17.23 36.06 26.78
C ASP A 16 -18.37 35.97 27.81
N ALA A 17 -18.69 34.76 28.29
CA ALA A 17 -19.72 34.57 29.32
C ALA A 17 -19.36 35.20 30.67
N ARG A 18 -18.06 35.25 31.02
CA ARG A 18 -17.60 35.93 32.24
C ARG A 18 -17.62 37.46 32.12
N ASN A 19 -17.24 37.95 30.96
CA ASN A 19 -17.28 39.40 30.68
C ASN A 19 -18.72 39.91 30.64
N PHE A 20 -19.68 39.14 30.15
CA PHE A 20 -21.10 39.50 30.12
C PHE A 20 -21.69 39.59 31.54
N ASP A 21 -21.37 38.68 32.45
CA ASP A 21 -21.82 38.70 33.82
C ASP A 21 -21.26 39.93 34.59
N GLU A 22 -20.04 40.35 34.29
CA GLU A 22 -19.42 41.55 34.85
C GLU A 22 -20.04 42.84 34.31
N GLU A 23 -20.29 42.91 33.02
CA GLU A 23 -20.87 44.05 32.34
C GLU A 23 -22.32 44.30 32.79
N VAL A 24 -23.08 43.24 32.98
CA VAL A 24 -24.44 43.35 33.50
C VAL A 24 -24.48 43.75 34.98
N ARG A 25 -23.57 43.25 35.81
CA ARG A 25 -23.44 43.70 37.20
C ARG A 25 -23.09 45.18 37.25
N PHE A 26 -22.24 45.64 36.39
CA PHE A 26 -21.88 47.05 36.30
C PHE A 26 -23.09 47.93 35.94
N HIS A 27 -23.85 47.56 34.93
CA HIS A 27 -25.06 48.29 34.54
C HIS A 27 -26.17 48.28 35.59
N LEU A 28 -26.34 47.17 36.32
CA LEU A 28 -27.26 47.10 37.45
C LEU A 28 -26.84 48.01 38.59
N ALA A 29 -25.55 48.06 38.93
CA ALA A 29 -25.01 48.93 39.96
C ALA A 29 -25.14 50.41 39.59
N GLU A 30 -24.85 50.78 38.35
CA GLU A 30 -24.97 52.13 37.83
C GLU A 30 -26.44 52.62 37.89
N ARG A 31 -27.40 51.74 37.52
CA ARG A 31 -28.83 52.04 37.59
C ARG A 31 -29.36 52.14 39.02
N ALA A 32 -28.87 51.30 39.93
CA ALA A 32 -29.19 51.42 41.35
C ALA A 32 -28.65 52.73 41.95
N ASP A 33 -27.43 53.13 41.58
CA ASP A 33 -26.85 54.42 42.04
C ASP A 33 -27.59 55.65 41.50
N GLU A 34 -28.16 55.56 40.27
CA GLU A 34 -29.03 56.61 39.71
C GLU A 34 -30.34 56.74 40.50
N LEU A 35 -30.98 55.63 40.88
CA LEU A 35 -32.20 55.61 41.68
C LEU A 35 -31.93 56.11 43.09
N VAL A 36 -30.78 55.84 43.67
CA VAL A 36 -30.36 56.37 44.99
C VAL A 36 -30.19 57.93 44.90
N ARG A 37 -29.56 58.43 43.83
CA ARG A 37 -29.44 59.89 43.60
C ARG A 37 -30.75 60.58 43.45
N ASN A 38 -31.78 59.86 42.97
CA ASN A 38 -33.18 60.39 42.85
C ASN A 38 -33.97 60.21 44.13
N GLY A 39 -33.36 59.91 45.30
CA GLY A 39 -33.95 59.90 46.61
C GLY A 39 -34.47 58.53 47.07
N MET A 40 -34.23 57.45 46.37
CA MET A 40 -34.66 56.12 46.77
C MET A 40 -33.65 55.48 47.76
N LYS A 41 -34.14 54.73 48.76
CA LYS A 41 -33.25 53.97 49.64
C LYS A 41 -32.46 52.90 48.88
N ARG A 42 -31.23 52.68 49.24
CA ARG A 42 -30.32 51.79 48.50
C ARG A 42 -30.90 50.36 48.26
N GLU A 43 -31.55 49.81 49.31
CA GLU A 43 -32.10 48.45 49.20
C GLU A 43 -33.36 48.42 48.27
N GLU A 44 -34.14 49.51 48.18
CA GLU A 44 -35.24 49.62 47.25
C GLU A 44 -34.78 49.89 45.83
N ALA A 45 -33.71 50.66 45.66
CA ALA A 45 -33.13 50.99 44.39
C ALA A 45 -32.51 49.72 43.71
N GLU A 46 -31.85 48.89 44.51
CA GLU A 46 -31.28 47.60 44.01
C GLU A 46 -32.40 46.63 43.59
N ARG A 47 -33.45 46.49 44.36
CA ARG A 47 -34.63 45.67 44.02
C ARG A 47 -35.37 46.19 42.79
N GLU A 48 -35.50 47.47 42.62
CA GLU A 48 -36.15 48.06 41.45
C GLU A 48 -35.29 47.95 40.19
N ALA A 49 -33.99 48.14 40.31
CA ALA A 49 -33.06 47.91 39.21
C ALA A 49 -33.12 46.45 38.71
N GLN A 50 -33.12 45.47 39.64
CA GLN A 50 -33.28 44.06 39.31
C GLN A 50 -34.64 43.72 38.70
N ARG A 51 -35.72 44.36 39.20
CA ARG A 51 -37.08 44.13 38.68
C ARG A 51 -37.26 44.63 37.27
N ARG A 52 -36.69 45.80 36.94
CA ARG A 52 -36.77 46.41 35.61
C ARG A 52 -35.88 45.69 34.58
N PHE A 53 -34.79 45.07 35.03
CA PHE A 53 -33.89 44.30 34.17
C PHE A 53 -34.49 42.94 33.78
N GLY A 54 -35.62 42.55 34.41
CA GLY A 54 -36.22 41.25 34.16
C GLY A 54 -35.42 40.08 34.74
N SER A 55 -36.00 38.88 34.70
CA SER A 55 -35.24 37.71 35.18
C SER A 55 -34.12 37.38 34.18
N MET A 56 -32.92 37.81 34.50
CA MET A 56 -31.70 37.52 33.74
C MET A 56 -31.48 36.04 33.45
N THR A 57 -31.98 35.19 34.34
CA THR A 57 -31.97 33.73 34.17
C THR A 57 -32.77 33.32 32.92
N ARG A 58 -33.93 33.95 32.66
CA ARG A 58 -34.71 33.64 31.45
C ARG A 58 -34.05 34.11 30.16
N ALA A 59 -33.46 35.31 30.17
CA ALA A 59 -32.73 35.80 29.00
C ALA A 59 -31.49 34.95 28.72
N ARG A 60 -30.78 34.47 29.77
CA ARG A 60 -29.64 33.60 29.66
C ARG A 60 -30.02 32.19 29.18
N GLU A 61 -31.10 31.61 29.73
CA GLU A 61 -31.62 30.31 29.27
C GLU A 61 -32.05 30.36 27.80
N GLN A 62 -32.77 31.41 27.39
CA GLN A 62 -33.17 31.58 25.98
C GLN A 62 -31.99 31.79 25.03
N THR A 63 -30.87 32.38 25.49
CA THR A 63 -29.67 32.58 24.66
C THR A 63 -28.80 31.35 24.65
N ILE A 64 -28.76 30.57 25.73
CA ILE A 64 -28.00 29.31 25.82
C ILE A 64 -28.71 28.20 25.04
N ASP A 65 -30.03 28.09 25.13
CA ASP A 65 -30.83 27.11 24.36
C ASP A 65 -30.87 27.42 22.87
N ALA A 66 -30.72 28.68 22.46
CA ALA A 66 -30.62 29.05 21.06
C ALA A 66 -29.29 28.72 20.43
N ASP A 67 -28.23 28.47 21.22
CA ASP A 67 -26.85 28.35 20.72
C ASP A 67 -26.23 26.95 20.83
N THR A 68 -26.88 26.00 21.54
CA THR A 68 -26.40 24.63 21.65
C THR A 68 -26.95 23.74 20.54
N LEU A 69 -26.27 23.76 19.41
CA LEU A 69 -26.39 22.78 18.32
C LEU A 69 -27.77 22.72 17.62
N PRO A 70 -28.42 23.85 17.24
CA PRO A 70 -29.64 23.80 16.44
C PRO A 70 -29.46 22.99 15.16
N TRP A 71 -28.26 23.07 14.53
CA TRP A 71 -27.95 22.32 13.33
C TRP A 71 -27.97 20.79 13.54
N LEU A 72 -27.62 20.28 14.73
CA LEU A 72 -27.65 18.85 15.03
C LEU A 72 -29.10 18.36 15.22
N HIS A 73 -29.91 19.14 15.89
CA HIS A 73 -31.35 18.85 16.06
C HIS A 73 -32.06 18.89 14.69
N ASP A 74 -31.79 19.92 13.91
CA ASP A 74 -32.32 20.05 12.54
C ASP A 74 -31.86 18.90 11.66
N PHE A 75 -30.57 18.54 11.72
CA PHE A 75 -30.01 17.41 10.98
C PHE A 75 -30.69 16.09 11.37
N VAL A 76 -30.86 15.81 12.67
CA VAL A 76 -31.54 14.57 13.12
C VAL A 76 -33.01 14.56 12.68
N THR A 77 -33.68 15.70 12.74
CA THR A 77 -35.05 15.82 12.30
C THR A 77 -35.18 15.63 10.79
N ASP A 78 -34.28 16.22 10.02
CA ASP A 78 -34.23 16.07 8.56
C ASP A 78 -33.96 14.64 8.14
N VAL A 79 -32.96 13.97 8.80
CA VAL A 79 -32.69 12.54 8.56
C VAL A 79 -33.94 11.69 8.88
N ARG A 80 -34.60 11.94 10.01
CA ARG A 80 -35.80 11.19 10.37
C ARG A 80 -36.94 11.40 9.39
N TYR A 81 -37.12 12.63 8.92
CA TYR A 81 -38.11 12.98 7.90
C TYR A 81 -37.76 12.29 6.55
N ALA A 82 -36.51 12.36 6.13
CA ALA A 82 -36.03 11.70 4.91
C ALA A 82 -36.26 10.18 4.93
N VAL A 83 -35.86 9.50 6.02
CA VAL A 83 -36.09 8.05 6.19
C VAL A 83 -37.59 7.71 6.13
N ARG A 84 -38.44 8.51 6.80
CA ARG A 84 -39.89 8.28 6.77
C ARG A 84 -40.48 8.50 5.38
N THR A 85 -40.00 9.49 4.65
CA THR A 85 -40.46 9.79 3.28
C THR A 85 -39.99 8.69 2.29
N LEU A 86 -38.74 8.26 2.39
CA LEU A 86 -38.21 7.13 1.60
C LEU A 86 -38.97 5.82 1.90
N GLY A 87 -39.36 5.58 3.15
CA GLY A 87 -40.15 4.42 3.53
C GLY A 87 -41.59 4.43 2.96
N LYS A 88 -42.14 5.60 2.63
CA LYS A 88 -43.49 5.74 2.00
C LYS A 88 -43.49 5.42 0.50
N SER A 89 -42.32 5.45 -0.16
CA SER A 89 -42.15 5.17 -1.59
C SER A 89 -41.11 4.09 -1.83
N PRO A 90 -41.39 2.81 -1.48
CA PRO A 90 -40.38 1.75 -1.50
C PRO A 90 -39.83 1.48 -2.90
N GLY A 91 -40.64 1.59 -3.95
CA GLY A 91 -40.18 1.41 -5.33
C GLY A 91 -39.14 2.47 -5.74
N PHE A 92 -39.42 3.74 -5.48
CA PHE A 92 -38.44 4.81 -5.75
C PHE A 92 -37.16 4.64 -4.95
N THR A 93 -37.29 4.33 -3.66
CA THR A 93 -36.16 4.12 -2.75
C THR A 93 -35.29 2.95 -3.21
N ALA A 94 -35.89 1.82 -3.57
CA ALA A 94 -35.17 0.67 -4.09
C ALA A 94 -34.40 1.01 -5.38
N THR A 95 -35.04 1.69 -6.32
CA THR A 95 -34.40 2.11 -7.57
C THR A 95 -33.25 3.07 -7.32
N ALA A 96 -33.43 4.06 -6.46
CA ALA A 96 -32.38 5.03 -6.10
C ALA A 96 -31.18 4.34 -5.42
N ILE A 97 -31.45 3.44 -4.46
CA ILE A 97 -30.39 2.69 -3.77
C ILE A 97 -29.64 1.79 -4.75
N LEU A 98 -30.35 1.07 -5.63
CA LEU A 98 -29.70 0.20 -6.62
C LEU A 98 -28.84 0.99 -7.59
N THR A 99 -29.32 2.12 -8.08
CA THR A 99 -28.55 2.99 -8.98
C THR A 99 -27.29 3.52 -8.30
N LEU A 100 -27.39 4.01 -7.08
CA LEU A 100 -26.24 4.49 -6.29
C LEU A 100 -25.28 3.34 -5.97
N ALA A 101 -25.80 2.20 -5.54
CA ALA A 101 -24.98 1.02 -5.23
C ALA A 101 -24.20 0.53 -6.45
N LEU A 102 -24.85 0.50 -7.62
CA LEU A 102 -24.19 0.12 -8.86
C LEU A 102 -23.14 1.13 -9.29
N GLY A 103 -23.43 2.43 -9.21
CA GLY A 103 -22.49 3.50 -9.56
C GLY A 103 -21.27 3.52 -8.63
N ILE A 104 -21.48 3.51 -7.33
CA ILE A 104 -20.39 3.51 -6.34
C ILE A 104 -19.64 2.18 -6.39
N GLY A 105 -20.36 1.05 -6.46
CA GLY A 105 -19.76 -0.29 -6.50
C GLY A 105 -18.86 -0.49 -7.72
N THR A 106 -19.30 -0.07 -8.90
CA THR A 106 -18.49 -0.15 -10.13
C THR A 106 -17.22 0.71 -10.03
N ASN A 107 -17.33 1.96 -9.60
CA ASN A 107 -16.18 2.83 -9.43
C ASN A 107 -15.20 2.29 -8.40
N THR A 108 -15.70 1.77 -7.28
CA THR A 108 -14.87 1.18 -6.22
C THR A 108 -14.15 -0.08 -6.73
N ALA A 109 -14.84 -0.94 -7.48
CA ALA A 109 -14.25 -2.13 -8.07
C ALA A 109 -13.14 -1.79 -9.07
N ILE A 110 -13.39 -0.85 -9.98
CA ILE A 110 -12.37 -0.37 -10.95
C ILE A 110 -11.17 0.22 -10.21
N PHE A 111 -11.42 1.07 -9.22
CA PHE A 111 -10.33 1.68 -8.44
C PHE A 111 -9.55 0.64 -7.64
N ALA A 112 -10.22 -0.37 -7.05
CA ALA A 112 -9.54 -1.44 -6.31
C ALA A 112 -8.61 -2.26 -7.22
N VAL A 113 -9.06 -2.57 -8.45
CA VAL A 113 -8.22 -3.25 -9.44
C VAL A 113 -7.06 -2.35 -9.88
N ALA A 114 -7.34 -1.09 -10.24
CA ALA A 114 -6.31 -0.13 -10.63
C ALA A 114 -5.28 0.09 -9.53
N TYR A 115 -5.73 0.23 -8.28
CA TYR A 115 -4.84 0.37 -7.12
C TYR A 115 -3.98 -0.88 -6.92
N GLY A 116 -4.59 -2.07 -6.99
CA GLY A 116 -3.88 -3.35 -6.78
C GLY A 116 -2.82 -3.65 -7.84
N VAL A 117 -3.04 -3.20 -9.08
CA VAL A 117 -2.15 -3.49 -10.22
C VAL A 117 -1.14 -2.37 -10.47
N LEU A 118 -1.57 -1.10 -10.37
CA LEU A 118 -0.76 0.05 -10.79
C LEU A 118 -0.13 0.84 -9.64
N LEU A 119 -0.81 0.91 -8.49
CA LEU A 119 -0.43 1.82 -7.40
C LEU A 119 0.15 1.10 -6.18
N ARG A 120 -0.11 -0.20 -6.04
CA ARG A 120 0.43 -0.96 -4.91
C ARG A 120 1.95 -1.08 -5.05
N PRO A 121 2.74 -0.59 -4.10
CA PRO A 121 4.18 -0.73 -4.15
C PRO A 121 4.56 -2.21 -4.13
N LEU A 122 5.58 -2.56 -4.90
CA LEU A 122 6.14 -3.90 -4.88
C LEU A 122 6.67 -4.24 -3.48
N PRO A 123 6.51 -5.49 -3.00
CA PRO A 123 6.91 -5.89 -1.65
C PRO A 123 8.43 -6.13 -1.53
N TYR A 124 9.24 -5.25 -2.11
CA TYR A 124 10.70 -5.30 -2.09
C TYR A 124 11.28 -4.12 -1.32
N GLN A 125 12.52 -4.23 -0.81
CA GLN A 125 13.11 -3.19 0.04
C GLN A 125 13.29 -1.84 -0.65
N ASN A 126 13.60 -1.82 -1.94
CA ASN A 126 13.81 -0.59 -2.71
C ASN A 126 13.16 -0.70 -4.09
N PRO A 127 11.83 -0.72 -4.19
CA PRO A 127 11.15 -1.00 -5.46
C PRO A 127 11.47 0.03 -6.53
N ASP A 128 11.67 1.30 -6.15
CA ASP A 128 11.99 2.41 -7.06
C ASP A 128 13.39 2.31 -7.71
N ARG A 129 14.23 1.43 -7.18
CA ARG A 129 15.59 1.16 -7.71
C ARG A 129 15.66 -0.08 -8.56
N LEU A 130 14.59 -0.86 -8.59
CA LEU A 130 14.54 -2.09 -9.37
C LEU A 130 14.10 -1.80 -10.80
N VAL A 131 14.86 -2.29 -11.75
CA VAL A 131 14.56 -2.18 -13.18
C VAL A 131 14.55 -3.54 -13.81
N ARG A 132 13.59 -3.76 -14.68
CA ARG A 132 13.60 -4.90 -15.58
C ARG A 132 14.52 -4.58 -16.76
N LEU A 133 15.46 -5.44 -17.01
CA LEU A 133 16.36 -5.32 -18.17
C LEU A 133 15.78 -6.16 -19.32
N SER A 134 15.82 -5.61 -20.51
CA SER A 134 15.42 -6.31 -21.73
C SER A 134 16.38 -5.99 -22.87
N GLU A 135 16.62 -6.95 -23.74
CA GLU A 135 17.38 -6.78 -24.98
C GLU A 135 16.40 -6.51 -26.12
N TYR A 136 16.57 -5.39 -26.80
CA TYR A 136 15.73 -5.01 -27.93
C TYR A 136 16.48 -5.26 -29.25
N HIS A 137 15.84 -5.97 -30.17
CA HIS A 137 16.32 -6.18 -31.51
C HIS A 137 15.50 -5.34 -32.50
N VAL A 138 16.14 -4.44 -33.22
CA VAL A 138 15.48 -3.51 -34.16
C VAL A 138 14.66 -4.23 -35.25
N ASP A 139 15.03 -5.46 -35.57
CA ASP A 139 14.39 -6.25 -36.63
C ASP A 139 13.44 -7.33 -36.09
N ALA A 140 13.17 -7.35 -34.79
CA ALA A 140 12.31 -8.37 -34.18
C ALA A 140 10.83 -8.08 -34.47
N THR A 141 10.18 -9.02 -35.11
CA THR A 141 8.74 -8.94 -35.43
C THR A 141 7.83 -9.41 -34.28
N SER A 142 8.41 -9.91 -33.19
CA SER A 142 7.69 -10.46 -32.06
C SER A 142 8.01 -9.75 -30.74
N PRO A 143 7.04 -9.13 -30.07
CA PRO A 143 7.24 -8.45 -28.76
C PRO A 143 7.73 -9.37 -27.64
N LEU A 144 7.54 -10.68 -27.76
CA LEU A 144 7.96 -11.65 -26.75
C LEU A 144 9.46 -11.95 -26.81
N GLN A 145 10.10 -11.77 -27.97
CA GLN A 145 11.55 -11.93 -28.13
C GLN A 145 12.31 -10.77 -27.47
N ASP A 146 11.71 -9.59 -27.43
CA ASP A 146 12.32 -8.39 -26.84
C ASP A 146 12.36 -8.41 -25.30
N ALA A 147 11.71 -9.38 -24.66
CA ALA A 147 11.68 -9.49 -23.18
C ALA A 147 12.81 -10.36 -22.60
N LEU A 148 13.49 -11.13 -23.46
CA LEU A 148 14.53 -12.08 -23.06
C LEU A 148 15.91 -11.52 -23.36
N ILE A 149 16.87 -11.82 -22.47
CA ILE A 149 18.24 -11.37 -22.58
C ILE A 149 19.14 -12.58 -22.85
N ARG A 150 20.06 -12.41 -23.77
CA ARG A 150 21.11 -13.44 -24.04
C ARG A 150 22.20 -13.35 -22.97
N HIS A 151 22.76 -14.49 -22.60
CA HIS A 151 23.79 -14.56 -21.58
C HIS A 151 25.01 -13.66 -21.87
N LEU A 152 25.38 -13.48 -23.14
CA LEU A 152 26.48 -12.60 -23.56
C LEU A 152 26.18 -11.13 -23.24
N ALA A 153 24.96 -10.66 -23.57
CA ALA A 153 24.55 -9.30 -23.27
C ALA A 153 24.48 -9.04 -21.75
N PHE A 154 23.93 -10.00 -21.01
CA PHE A 154 23.87 -9.93 -19.55
C PHE A 154 25.26 -9.81 -18.91
N ASN A 155 26.20 -10.65 -19.33
CA ASN A 155 27.58 -10.63 -18.82
C ASN A 155 28.29 -9.31 -19.16
N SER A 156 28.12 -8.84 -20.40
CA SER A 156 28.68 -7.55 -20.83
C SER A 156 28.13 -6.39 -20.03
N TRP A 157 26.82 -6.36 -19.78
CA TRP A 157 26.20 -5.33 -18.97
C TRP A 157 26.65 -5.41 -17.52
N ARG A 158 26.71 -6.59 -16.93
CA ARG A 158 27.20 -6.79 -15.56
C ARG A 158 28.63 -6.31 -15.33
N GLU A 159 29.50 -6.47 -16.33
CA GLU A 159 30.90 -6.05 -16.26
C GLU A 159 31.10 -4.56 -16.52
N ARG A 160 30.29 -3.95 -17.38
CA ARG A 160 30.48 -2.57 -17.86
C ARG A 160 29.56 -1.56 -17.22
N SER A 161 28.48 -1.97 -16.59
CA SER A 161 27.53 -1.04 -16.00
C SER A 161 28.13 -0.31 -14.80
N GLN A 162 28.04 1.00 -14.82
CA GLN A 162 28.41 1.88 -13.70
C GLN A 162 27.18 2.38 -12.93
N THR A 163 25.96 2.10 -13.43
CA THR A 163 24.71 2.59 -12.90
C THR A 163 23.95 1.52 -12.10
N LEU A 164 24.31 0.24 -12.30
CA LEU A 164 23.67 -0.88 -11.60
C LEU A 164 24.61 -1.42 -10.52
N THR A 165 24.10 -1.51 -9.30
CA THR A 165 24.84 -2.09 -8.17
C THR A 165 24.77 -3.61 -8.14
N ALA A 166 23.70 -4.18 -8.66
CA ALA A 166 23.49 -5.62 -8.74
C ALA A 166 22.65 -5.96 -9.97
N MET A 167 22.90 -7.13 -10.53
CA MET A 167 22.11 -7.71 -11.63
C MET A 167 21.85 -9.17 -11.33
N ALA A 168 20.61 -9.59 -11.56
CA ALA A 168 20.19 -10.96 -11.36
C ALA A 168 19.36 -11.44 -12.55
N ALA A 169 19.37 -12.73 -12.77
CA ALA A 169 18.67 -13.37 -13.86
C ALA A 169 17.68 -14.40 -13.35
N TYR A 170 16.58 -14.60 -14.07
CA TYR A 170 15.60 -15.63 -13.78
C TYR A 170 14.96 -16.20 -15.04
N SER A 171 14.48 -17.42 -14.92
CA SER A 171 13.72 -18.11 -15.97
C SER A 171 12.57 -18.86 -15.34
N GLU A 172 11.42 -18.81 -15.99
CA GLU A 172 10.25 -19.53 -15.53
C GLU A 172 10.37 -21.02 -15.83
N ARG A 173 9.98 -21.83 -14.86
CA ARG A 173 10.03 -23.29 -14.93
C ARG A 173 8.78 -23.91 -14.30
N ALA A 174 8.57 -25.17 -14.57
CA ALA A 174 7.63 -26.02 -13.86
C ALA A 174 8.28 -27.38 -13.62
N PHE A 175 8.05 -27.96 -12.46
CA PHE A 175 8.59 -29.26 -12.08
C PHE A 175 7.45 -30.19 -11.61
N ASN A 176 7.59 -31.46 -11.90
CA ASN A 176 6.78 -32.49 -11.28
C ASN A 176 7.45 -32.88 -9.95
N VAL A 177 6.77 -32.63 -8.86
CA VAL A 177 7.25 -32.92 -7.50
C VAL A 177 6.77 -34.29 -7.10
N THR A 178 7.70 -35.12 -6.65
CA THR A 178 7.45 -36.49 -6.16
C THR A 178 8.23 -36.75 -4.87
N GLY A 179 7.95 -37.87 -4.21
CA GLY A 179 8.70 -38.31 -3.01
C GLY A 179 8.14 -37.80 -1.69
N ILE A 180 7.23 -36.83 -1.69
CA ILE A 180 6.52 -36.35 -0.49
C ILE A 180 5.04 -36.25 -0.84
N GLY A 181 4.22 -37.23 -0.40
CA GLY A 181 2.78 -37.34 -0.69
C GLY A 181 2.48 -37.47 -2.19
N ASP A 182 1.29 -37.00 -2.63
CA ASP A 182 0.86 -37.13 -4.02
C ASP A 182 1.74 -36.30 -4.97
N ALA A 183 1.95 -36.84 -6.17
CA ALA A 183 2.69 -36.15 -7.21
C ALA A 183 1.92 -34.89 -7.68
N GLU A 184 2.58 -33.77 -7.73
CA GLU A 184 2.01 -32.49 -8.18
C GLU A 184 2.92 -31.75 -9.13
N ARG A 185 2.34 -30.99 -10.09
CA ARG A 185 3.10 -30.13 -10.98
C ARG A 185 3.08 -28.71 -10.45
N LEU A 186 4.26 -28.20 -10.08
CA LEU A 186 4.43 -26.90 -9.47
C LEU A 186 5.09 -25.92 -10.43
N ARG A 187 4.60 -24.67 -10.41
CA ARG A 187 5.30 -23.55 -11.05
C ARG A 187 6.50 -23.16 -10.21
N ALA A 188 7.63 -22.97 -10.87
CA ALA A 188 8.89 -22.62 -10.25
C ALA A 188 9.60 -21.51 -11.02
N ALA A 189 10.59 -20.90 -10.40
CA ALA A 189 11.54 -20.04 -11.07
C ALA A 189 12.96 -20.59 -10.86
N SER A 190 13.73 -20.70 -11.95
CA SER A 190 15.17 -20.85 -11.86
C SER A 190 15.78 -19.46 -11.76
N VAL A 191 16.61 -19.21 -10.75
CA VAL A 191 17.09 -17.88 -10.39
C VAL A 191 18.60 -17.88 -10.19
N SER A 192 19.28 -16.80 -10.59
CA SER A 192 20.67 -16.63 -10.21
C SER A 192 20.79 -16.44 -8.68
N PRO A 193 21.88 -16.88 -8.04
CA PRO A 193 22.07 -16.76 -6.59
C PRO A 193 21.89 -15.33 -6.08
N ASP A 194 22.23 -14.34 -6.89
CA ASP A 194 22.13 -12.91 -6.57
C ASP A 194 20.70 -12.37 -6.57
N LEU A 195 19.68 -13.11 -7.04
CA LEU A 195 18.33 -12.57 -7.24
C LEU A 195 17.70 -12.14 -5.91
N LEU A 196 17.64 -13.04 -4.95
CA LEU A 196 16.97 -12.77 -3.67
C LEU A 196 17.68 -11.66 -2.88
N PRO A 197 19.02 -11.63 -2.80
CA PRO A 197 19.76 -10.48 -2.26
C PRO A 197 19.48 -9.17 -3.01
N THR A 198 19.42 -9.19 -4.35
CA THR A 198 19.12 -8.01 -5.17
C THR A 198 17.72 -7.43 -4.87
N LEU A 199 16.75 -8.30 -4.58
CA LEU A 199 15.40 -7.90 -4.16
C LEU A 199 15.34 -7.46 -2.69
N GLY A 200 16.42 -7.57 -1.93
CA GLY A 200 16.48 -7.24 -0.51
C GLY A 200 15.64 -8.15 0.37
N VAL A 201 15.47 -9.40 -0.04
CA VAL A 201 14.63 -10.39 0.65
C VAL A 201 15.50 -11.24 1.57
N ASN A 202 15.01 -11.56 2.77
CA ASN A 202 15.67 -12.49 3.69
C ASN A 202 14.84 -13.77 3.85
N PRO A 203 15.46 -14.95 3.99
CA PRO A 203 14.72 -16.18 4.23
C PRO A 203 14.10 -16.18 5.62
N VAL A 204 12.95 -16.83 5.77
CA VAL A 204 12.32 -17.04 7.09
C VAL A 204 13.01 -18.16 7.85
N VAL A 205 13.40 -19.21 7.12
CA VAL A 205 14.12 -20.37 7.64
C VAL A 205 15.20 -20.76 6.64
N GLY A 206 16.34 -21.17 7.12
CA GLY A 206 17.46 -21.60 6.30
C GLY A 206 18.26 -20.46 5.69
N ARG A 207 18.75 -20.66 4.47
CA ARG A 207 19.61 -19.73 3.74
C ARG A 207 19.17 -19.54 2.29
N PHE A 208 19.74 -18.56 1.63
CA PHE A 208 19.65 -18.41 0.17
C PHE A 208 20.67 -19.29 -0.56
N PHE A 209 20.63 -19.23 -1.88
CA PHE A 209 21.59 -19.90 -2.72
C PHE A 209 22.99 -19.30 -2.54
N GLU A 210 23.98 -20.18 -2.51
CA GLU A 210 25.38 -19.79 -2.47
C GLU A 210 25.95 -19.66 -3.89
N ALA A 211 27.02 -18.88 -3.99
CA ALA A 211 27.77 -18.77 -5.26
C ALA A 211 28.31 -20.13 -5.64
N GLY A 212 27.95 -20.60 -6.84
CA GLY A 212 28.34 -21.92 -7.31
C GLY A 212 27.22 -22.96 -7.31
N GLU A 213 26.19 -22.79 -6.49
CA GLU A 213 24.99 -23.62 -6.60
C GLU A 213 24.31 -23.36 -7.96
N GLY A 214 23.96 -24.42 -8.68
CA GLY A 214 23.43 -24.33 -10.06
C GLY A 214 24.45 -24.64 -11.14
N ILE A 215 25.74 -24.79 -10.81
CA ILE A 215 26.76 -25.35 -11.71
C ILE A 215 26.50 -26.85 -11.90
N ALA A 216 26.80 -27.37 -13.06
CA ALA A 216 26.75 -28.79 -13.30
C ALA A 216 27.73 -29.54 -12.35
N GLY A 217 27.22 -30.51 -11.59
CA GLY A 217 27.98 -31.25 -10.58
C GLY A 217 27.96 -30.67 -9.16
N ALA A 218 27.43 -29.46 -8.96
CA ALA A 218 27.19 -28.91 -7.63
C ALA A 218 25.99 -29.59 -6.93
N GLU A 219 25.91 -29.39 -5.62
CA GLU A 219 24.77 -29.85 -4.84
C GLU A 219 23.47 -29.28 -5.38
N ARG A 220 22.47 -30.13 -5.53
CA ARG A 220 21.19 -29.77 -6.10
C ARG A 220 20.26 -29.30 -4.99
N VAL A 221 20.01 -28.00 -4.93
CA VAL A 221 19.25 -27.36 -3.88
C VAL A 221 17.96 -26.75 -4.41
N VAL A 222 17.03 -26.46 -3.47
CA VAL A 222 15.76 -25.79 -3.75
C VAL A 222 15.37 -24.92 -2.58
N ILE A 223 14.76 -23.77 -2.86
CA ILE A 223 14.12 -22.89 -1.88
C ILE A 223 12.60 -22.98 -2.09
N LEU A 224 11.86 -23.10 -1.00
CA LEU A 224 10.40 -23.17 -1.02
C LEU A 224 9.80 -21.78 -0.91
N SER A 225 8.64 -21.54 -1.54
CA SER A 225 7.81 -20.41 -1.17
C SER A 225 7.19 -20.64 0.21
N HIS A 226 6.93 -19.55 0.96
CA HIS A 226 6.29 -19.63 2.26
C HIS A 226 4.95 -20.36 2.20
N GLY A 227 4.14 -20.09 1.18
CA GLY A 227 2.84 -20.75 1.02
C GLY A 227 2.94 -22.25 0.78
N TYR A 228 3.92 -22.70 -0.01
CA TYR A 228 4.15 -24.12 -0.24
C TYR A 228 4.68 -24.82 1.01
N TRP A 229 5.60 -24.20 1.73
CA TRP A 229 6.12 -24.69 3.01
C TRP A 229 5.02 -24.88 4.05
N LEU A 230 4.11 -23.90 4.21
CA LEU A 230 2.97 -24.04 5.10
C LEU A 230 2.05 -25.19 4.68
N ARG A 231 1.69 -25.26 3.39
CA ARG A 231 0.75 -26.26 2.89
C ARG A 231 1.30 -27.68 2.95
N ARG A 232 2.57 -27.87 2.59
CA ARG A 232 3.15 -29.21 2.43
C ARG A 232 3.90 -29.71 3.66
N PHE A 233 4.52 -28.83 4.40
CA PHE A 233 5.37 -29.15 5.55
C PHE A 233 4.77 -28.64 6.88
N GLY A 234 3.58 -28.04 6.85
CA GLY A 234 2.91 -27.53 8.06
C GLY A 234 3.68 -26.40 8.76
N GLY A 235 4.55 -25.68 8.06
CA GLY A 235 5.35 -24.61 8.63
C GLY A 235 6.48 -25.08 9.55
N ARG A 236 6.90 -26.34 9.45
CA ARG A 236 7.95 -26.90 10.32
C ARG A 236 9.34 -26.49 9.81
N PRO A 237 10.22 -25.95 10.67
CA PRO A 237 11.59 -25.58 10.29
C PRO A 237 12.43 -26.76 9.81
N GLU A 238 12.13 -27.97 10.28
CA GLU A 238 12.80 -29.22 9.93
C GLU A 238 12.57 -29.63 8.46
N ALA A 239 11.76 -28.89 7.71
CA ALA A 239 11.66 -29.02 6.26
C ALA A 239 13.00 -28.66 5.57
N VAL A 240 13.76 -27.72 6.14
CA VAL A 240 15.13 -27.40 5.67
C VAL A 240 16.04 -28.55 5.98
N GLY A 241 16.83 -28.97 5.01
CA GLY A 241 17.66 -30.17 5.06
C GLY A 241 17.01 -31.43 4.46
N GLN A 242 15.68 -31.47 4.33
CA GLN A 242 15.00 -32.59 3.67
C GLN A 242 15.19 -32.54 2.15
N SER A 243 15.00 -33.71 1.51
CA SER A 243 15.09 -33.83 0.06
C SER A 243 13.72 -33.81 -0.60
N LEU A 244 13.60 -33.00 -1.66
CA LEU A 244 12.41 -32.92 -2.52
C LEU A 244 12.80 -33.37 -3.94
N THR A 245 12.06 -34.31 -4.52
CA THR A 245 12.35 -34.82 -5.86
C THR A 245 11.63 -33.96 -6.92
N LEU A 246 12.39 -33.31 -7.78
CA LEU A 246 11.90 -32.49 -8.89
C LEU A 246 12.27 -33.16 -10.23
N ASP A 247 11.24 -33.54 -11.01
CA ASP A 247 11.42 -34.29 -12.28
C ASP A 247 12.37 -35.50 -12.13
N GLY A 248 12.19 -36.28 -11.06
CA GLY A 248 13.03 -37.44 -10.77
C GLY A 248 14.41 -37.13 -10.15
N VAL A 249 14.74 -35.85 -9.95
CA VAL A 249 16.04 -35.42 -9.42
C VAL A 249 15.87 -34.96 -7.98
N PRO A 250 16.53 -35.60 -6.99
CA PRO A 250 16.48 -35.16 -5.60
C PRO A 250 17.23 -33.82 -5.44
N ARG A 251 16.60 -32.90 -4.64
CA ARG A 251 17.15 -31.58 -4.31
C ARG A 251 16.98 -31.34 -2.83
N GLN A 252 18.02 -30.85 -2.17
CA GLN A 252 17.92 -30.50 -0.76
C GLN A 252 17.22 -29.14 -0.59
N ILE A 253 16.27 -29.08 0.34
CA ILE A 253 15.62 -27.82 0.74
C ILE A 253 16.61 -27.04 1.60
N VAL A 254 17.03 -25.85 1.14
CA VAL A 254 18.02 -25.01 1.85
C VAL A 254 17.41 -23.79 2.50
N GLY A 255 16.19 -23.40 2.11
CA GLY A 255 15.53 -22.23 2.69
C GLY A 255 14.09 -22.09 2.28
N VAL A 256 13.44 -21.10 2.91
CA VAL A 256 12.04 -20.73 2.70
C VAL A 256 11.96 -19.22 2.53
N THR A 257 11.24 -18.74 1.52
CA THR A 257 11.02 -17.30 1.31
C THR A 257 10.08 -16.72 2.37
N PRO A 258 10.13 -15.40 2.63
CA PRO A 258 9.23 -14.77 3.60
C PRO A 258 7.76 -14.78 3.14
N PRO A 259 6.81 -14.62 4.08
CA PRO A 259 5.40 -14.50 3.76
C PRO A 259 5.16 -13.30 2.83
N GLY A 260 4.26 -13.49 1.86
CA GLY A 260 3.93 -12.45 0.88
C GLY A 260 4.97 -12.24 -0.23
N PHE A 261 6.13 -12.91 -0.17
CA PHE A 261 7.08 -12.88 -1.27
C PHE A 261 6.54 -13.65 -2.46
N SER A 262 6.48 -13.00 -3.60
CA SER A 262 6.08 -13.57 -4.88
C SER A 262 6.93 -12.96 -5.99
N PHE A 263 7.64 -13.80 -6.70
CA PHE A 263 8.52 -13.41 -7.79
C PHE A 263 8.70 -14.57 -8.79
N PRO A 264 8.60 -14.34 -10.09
CA PRO A 264 8.20 -13.12 -10.80
C PRO A 264 6.69 -12.83 -10.70
N ASP A 265 5.88 -13.80 -10.29
CA ASP A 265 4.45 -13.73 -10.10
C ASP A 265 4.01 -14.46 -8.81
N GLN A 266 2.71 -14.40 -8.48
CA GLN A 266 2.17 -14.94 -7.22
C GLN A 266 2.09 -16.48 -7.19
N ASP A 267 2.26 -17.15 -8.32
CA ASP A 267 2.04 -18.59 -8.44
C ASP A 267 3.30 -19.43 -8.26
N ARG A 268 4.48 -18.80 -8.01
CA ARG A 268 5.74 -19.54 -7.86
C ARG A 268 5.84 -20.17 -6.49
N GLN A 269 6.06 -21.47 -6.51
CA GLN A 269 6.08 -22.28 -5.29
C GLN A 269 7.49 -22.78 -4.94
N LEU A 270 8.37 -22.84 -5.93
CA LEU A 270 9.73 -23.33 -5.80
C LEU A 270 10.72 -22.42 -6.53
N TYR A 271 11.92 -22.32 -5.98
CA TYR A 271 13.04 -21.64 -6.58
C TYR A 271 14.21 -22.61 -6.70
N THR A 272 14.82 -22.69 -7.87
CA THR A 272 16.02 -23.51 -8.12
C THR A 272 17.14 -22.60 -8.60
N PRO A 273 18.40 -22.87 -8.21
CA PRO A 273 19.50 -22.05 -8.68
C PRO A 273 19.87 -22.39 -10.14
N PHE A 274 20.31 -21.37 -10.88
CA PHE A 274 21.01 -21.54 -12.13
C PHE A 274 22.12 -20.50 -12.25
N ILE A 275 23.15 -20.82 -13.01
CA ILE A 275 24.24 -19.89 -13.28
C ILE A 275 24.19 -19.46 -14.74
N VAL A 276 24.27 -18.13 -14.93
CA VAL A 276 24.42 -17.56 -16.27
C VAL A 276 25.80 -17.94 -16.81
N PRO A 277 25.88 -18.64 -17.95
CA PRO A 277 27.19 -19.04 -18.54
C PRO A 277 28.06 -17.81 -18.80
N ARG A 278 29.36 -17.92 -18.48
CA ARG A 278 30.34 -16.83 -18.70
C ARG A 278 31.06 -16.91 -20.04
N SER A 279 30.67 -17.82 -20.94
CA SER A 279 31.33 -17.94 -22.24
C SER A 279 31.25 -16.60 -22.99
N THR A 280 32.40 -16.13 -23.42
CA THR A 280 32.57 -14.90 -24.23
C THR A 280 32.60 -15.18 -25.72
N GLU A 281 32.59 -16.44 -26.11
CA GLU A 281 32.69 -16.81 -27.54
C GLU A 281 31.30 -16.70 -28.21
N PRO A 282 31.21 -16.05 -29.36
CA PRO A 282 30.02 -16.10 -30.19
C PRO A 282 29.72 -17.54 -30.60
N ASN A 283 28.50 -17.93 -30.51
CA ASN A 283 28.02 -19.30 -30.74
C ASN A 283 28.64 -19.97 -31.96
N GLY A 284 29.39 -21.01 -31.73
CA GLY A 284 29.61 -22.02 -32.75
C GLY A 284 28.26 -22.73 -33.08
N PRO A 285 28.18 -23.45 -34.19
CA PRO A 285 26.95 -24.03 -34.71
C PRO A 285 26.21 -25.00 -33.74
N ASN A 286 26.79 -25.33 -32.59
CA ASN A 286 26.20 -26.24 -31.58
C ASN A 286 26.05 -25.64 -30.17
N GLN A 287 26.20 -24.33 -29.98
CA GLN A 287 26.02 -23.73 -28.66
C GLN A 287 24.59 -23.22 -28.48
N SER A 288 23.92 -23.71 -27.43
CA SER A 288 22.60 -23.26 -27.04
C SER A 288 22.66 -21.81 -26.54
N VAL A 289 21.87 -20.93 -27.14
CA VAL A 289 21.69 -19.59 -26.65
C VAL A 289 20.81 -19.65 -25.37
N HIS A 290 21.41 -19.33 -24.24
CA HIS A 290 20.66 -19.22 -23.00
C HIS A 290 19.99 -17.85 -22.92
N VAL A 291 18.65 -17.84 -22.95
CA VAL A 291 17.81 -16.65 -22.81
C VAL A 291 17.06 -16.69 -21.48
N PHE A 292 16.98 -15.55 -20.84
CA PHE A 292 16.31 -15.38 -19.54
C PHE A 292 15.87 -13.93 -19.36
N THR A 293 15.13 -13.66 -18.32
CA THR A 293 14.79 -12.29 -17.92
C THR A 293 15.76 -11.82 -16.84
N ALA A 294 16.14 -10.55 -16.87
CA ALA A 294 17.05 -10.00 -15.87
C ALA A 294 16.43 -8.79 -15.16
N ILE A 295 16.92 -8.57 -13.93
CA ILE A 295 16.61 -7.42 -13.09
C ILE A 295 17.93 -6.77 -12.72
N GLY A 296 17.93 -5.44 -12.67
CA GLY A 296 19.01 -4.64 -12.14
C GLY A 296 18.54 -3.82 -10.93
N CYS A 297 19.45 -3.55 -9.99
CA CYS A 297 19.26 -2.59 -8.94
C CYS A 297 20.13 -1.37 -9.21
N GLY A 298 19.52 -0.18 -9.39
CA GLY A 298 20.22 1.07 -9.66
C GLY A 298 20.90 1.68 -8.43
N LEU A 299 21.93 2.51 -8.63
CA LEU A 299 22.59 3.30 -7.58
C LEU A 299 21.69 4.36 -6.98
N ALA A 300 20.78 4.94 -7.77
CA ALA A 300 19.78 5.91 -7.35
C ALA A 300 18.38 5.47 -7.80
N SER A 301 17.33 6.07 -7.23
CA SER A 301 15.97 5.90 -7.75
C SER A 301 15.97 6.30 -9.22
N ILE A 302 15.69 5.35 -10.08
CA ILE A 302 15.58 5.60 -11.52
C ILE A 302 14.20 6.23 -11.70
N GLY A 303 14.16 7.57 -11.79
CA GLY A 303 12.96 8.28 -12.19
C GLY A 303 12.45 7.74 -13.52
N ARG A 304 11.16 7.90 -13.81
CA ARG A 304 10.44 7.33 -14.98
C ARG A 304 11.01 7.71 -16.36
N ASP A 305 12.15 8.40 -16.43
CA ASP A 305 12.73 8.99 -17.64
C ASP A 305 13.82 8.14 -18.33
N PHE A 306 13.91 6.85 -18.02
CA PHE A 306 14.95 5.98 -18.61
C PHE A 306 14.70 5.57 -20.09
N THR A 307 13.75 6.18 -20.76
CA THR A 307 13.42 5.91 -22.18
C THR A 307 14.35 6.63 -23.18
N GLN A 308 15.27 7.49 -22.74
CA GLN A 308 16.04 8.35 -23.65
C GLN A 308 17.55 8.04 -23.82
N SER A 309 18.07 6.94 -23.30
CA SER A 309 19.53 6.68 -23.39
C SER A 309 19.96 5.77 -24.54
N GLN A 310 19.24 5.73 -25.68
CA GLN A 310 19.61 4.89 -26.84
C GLN A 310 20.04 5.68 -28.09
N GLU A 311 20.14 7.01 -28.03
CA GLU A 311 20.59 7.79 -29.20
C GLU A 311 22.10 8.02 -29.29
N GLY A 312 22.90 7.53 -28.35
CA GLY A 312 24.35 7.76 -28.29
C GLY A 312 25.28 6.72 -28.92
N ALA A 313 24.74 5.59 -29.41
CA ALA A 313 25.57 4.47 -29.89
C ALA A 313 25.66 4.36 -31.43
N LYS A 314 25.38 5.45 -32.15
CA LYS A 314 25.69 5.56 -33.60
C LYS A 314 26.74 6.63 -33.81
N ARG A 315 28.00 6.31 -33.52
CA ARG A 315 29.19 6.89 -34.18
C ARG A 315 30.36 5.92 -34.03
#